data_bbe49fb3260609fec7f9ca28c0524a25
#
_entry.id   bbe49fb3260609fec7f9ca28c0524a25
#
_cell.length_a   1.000
_cell.length_b   1.000
_cell.length_c   1.000
_cell.angle_alpha   90.00
_cell.angle_beta   90.00
_cell.angle_gamma   90.00
#
_symmetry.space_group_name_H-M   'P 1'
#
loop_
_entity.id
_entity.type
_entity.pdbx_description
1 polymer ?
#
loop_
_entity_poly.entity_id
_entity_poly.type
_entity_poly.pdbx_seq_one_letter_code
_entity_poly.pdbx_strand_id
1 'polypeptide(L)'
;MRKILLYIVFGENKGYYDGAKFSLLTFMNWVLNEDPVEIVILAENPDKFESYPVTVFPMSAQQKSEWSLDGKYHFRIKNRGMAYVMDQLELTEQDKILFLDTDTYFHKSPLPLFDLIQPNQA
;
A
#
# COMPACT_ATOMS: atom_id res chain seq x y z
N MET A 1 -11.17 14.82 3.77
CA MET A 1 -10.35 13.75 4.35
C MET A 1 -10.19 12.61 3.36
N ARG A 2 -8.96 12.25 3.05
CA ARG A 2 -8.67 11.15 2.14
C ARG A 2 -8.49 9.86 2.93
N LYS A 3 -8.96 8.76 2.37
CA LYS A 3 -8.73 7.42 2.90
C LYS A 3 -7.86 6.67 1.91
N ILE A 4 -6.71 6.21 2.35
CA ILE A 4 -5.70 5.57 1.51
C ILE A 4 -5.50 4.13 1.98
N LEU A 5 -5.59 3.19 1.05
CA LEU A 5 -5.17 1.82 1.27
C LEU A 5 -3.82 1.63 0.60
N LEU A 6 -2.80 1.29 1.37
CA LEU A 6 -1.43 1.20 0.86
C LEU A 6 -0.89 -0.23 0.94
N TYR A 7 -0.35 -0.69 -0.19
CA TYR A 7 0.47 -1.91 -0.26
C TYR A 7 1.88 -1.53 -0.66
N ILE A 8 2.87 -2.19 -0.06
CA ILE A 8 4.27 -2.07 -0.48
C ILE A 8 4.74 -3.46 -0.88
N VAL A 9 5.12 -3.63 -2.15
CA VAL A 9 5.45 -4.94 -2.72
C VAL A 9 6.86 -4.89 -3.30
N PHE A 10 7.74 -5.71 -2.74
CA PHE A 10 9.13 -5.80 -3.20
C PHE A 10 9.64 -7.23 -3.06
N GLY A 11 10.80 -7.49 -3.68
CA GLY A 11 11.40 -8.81 -3.71
C GLY A 11 11.14 -9.51 -5.04
N GLU A 12 11.76 -10.66 -5.22
CA GLU A 12 11.69 -11.42 -6.47
C GLU A 12 10.62 -12.51 -6.44
N ASN A 13 10.03 -12.77 -5.27
CA ASN A 13 9.03 -13.82 -5.12
C ASN A 13 7.70 -13.40 -5.77
N LYS A 14 7.32 -14.13 -6.80
CA LYS A 14 6.04 -13.91 -7.49
C LYS A 14 4.85 -13.97 -6.53
N GLY A 15 4.94 -14.77 -5.48
CA GLY A 15 3.88 -14.92 -4.48
C GLY A 15 3.52 -13.61 -3.78
N TYR A 16 4.48 -12.70 -3.63
CA TYR A 16 4.20 -11.39 -3.03
C TYR A 16 3.25 -10.57 -3.90
N TYR A 17 3.46 -10.60 -5.22
CA TYR A 17 2.62 -9.88 -6.16
C TYR A 17 1.25 -10.54 -6.30
N ASP A 18 1.21 -11.87 -6.37
CA ASP A 18 -0.05 -12.61 -6.44
C ASP A 18 -0.87 -12.41 -5.17
N GLY A 19 -0.22 -12.40 -4.00
CA GLY A 19 -0.87 -12.15 -2.72
C GLY A 19 -1.46 -10.75 -2.66
N ALA A 20 -0.69 -9.74 -3.10
CA ALA A 20 -1.18 -8.36 -3.14
C ALA A 20 -2.38 -8.21 -4.06
N LYS A 21 -2.35 -8.84 -5.24
CA LYS A 21 -3.47 -8.81 -6.18
C LYS A 21 -4.71 -9.46 -5.60
N PHE A 22 -4.56 -10.60 -4.93
CA PHE A 22 -5.69 -11.28 -4.31
C PHE A 22 -6.27 -10.45 -3.16
N SER A 23 -5.41 -9.89 -2.31
CA SER A 23 -5.84 -8.99 -1.24
C SER A 23 -6.62 -7.80 -1.80
N LEU A 24 -6.09 -7.18 -2.86
CA LEU A 24 -6.74 -6.06 -3.53
C LEU A 24 -8.12 -6.43 -4.06
N LEU A 25 -8.26 -7.60 -4.68
CA LEU A 25 -9.55 -8.05 -5.19
C LEU A 25 -10.55 -8.28 -4.07
N THR A 26 -10.13 -8.81 -2.93
CA THR A 26 -11.04 -8.95 -1.78
C THR A 26 -11.47 -7.59 -1.23
N PHE A 27 -10.57 -6.62 -1.20
CA PHE A 27 -10.91 -5.26 -0.81
C PHE A 27 -11.94 -4.66 -1.76
N MET A 28 -11.68 -4.73 -3.07
CA MET A 28 -12.57 -4.16 -4.08
C MET A 28 -13.95 -4.79 -4.05
N ASN A 29 -14.04 -6.09 -3.73
CA ASN A 29 -15.33 -6.78 -3.60
C ASN A 29 -16.21 -6.15 -2.52
N TRP A 30 -15.60 -5.62 -1.46
CA TRP A 30 -16.35 -5.07 -0.32
C TRP A 30 -16.63 -3.58 -0.43
N VAL A 31 -15.78 -2.79 -1.12
CA VAL A 31 -15.86 -1.32 -1.02
C VAL A 31 -15.96 -0.60 -2.36
N LEU A 32 -15.99 -1.31 -3.48
CA LEU A 32 -15.89 -0.70 -4.81
C LEU A 32 -16.91 0.42 -5.07
N ASN A 33 -18.13 0.27 -4.58
CA ASN A 33 -19.21 1.22 -4.80
C ASN A 33 -19.64 1.95 -3.53
N GLU A 34 -18.80 1.91 -2.48
CA GLU A 34 -19.09 2.57 -1.22
C GLU A 34 -18.29 3.87 -1.09
N ASP A 35 -17.72 4.14 0.09
CA ASP A 35 -16.93 5.34 0.30
C ASP A 35 -15.70 5.37 -0.63
N PRO A 36 -15.30 6.57 -1.10
CA PRO A 36 -14.11 6.68 -1.93
C PRO A 36 -12.87 6.38 -1.12
N VAL A 37 -12.20 5.29 -1.46
CA VAL A 37 -10.91 4.90 -0.90
C VAL A 37 -9.91 4.85 -2.04
N GLU A 38 -8.79 5.57 -1.89
CA GLU A 38 -7.72 5.54 -2.87
C GLU A 38 -6.83 4.33 -2.58
N ILE A 39 -6.58 3.52 -3.60
CA ILE A 39 -5.70 2.37 -3.47
C ILE A 39 -4.36 2.76 -4.07
N VAL A 40 -3.31 2.66 -3.27
CA VAL A 40 -1.96 3.04 -3.67
C VAL A 40 -1.03 1.85 -3.46
N ILE A 41 -0.20 1.58 -4.47
CA ILE A 41 0.77 0.50 -4.42
C ILE A 41 2.14 1.08 -4.70
N LEU A 42 3.08 0.87 -3.79
CA LEU A 42 4.49 1.15 -4.00
C LEU A 42 5.16 -0.18 -4.33
N ALA A 43 5.64 -0.34 -5.57
CA ALA A 43 6.08 -1.64 -6.06
C ALA A 43 7.42 -1.56 -6.75
N GLU A 44 8.24 -2.57 -6.51
CA GLU A 44 9.51 -2.75 -7.23
C GLU A 44 9.26 -3.07 -8.70
N ASN A 45 8.20 -3.82 -8.99
CA ASN A 45 7.76 -4.13 -10.35
C ASN A 45 6.36 -3.55 -10.60
N PRO A 46 6.25 -2.25 -10.88
CA PRO A 46 4.94 -1.59 -11.00
C PRO A 46 4.09 -2.11 -12.15
N ASP A 47 4.69 -2.66 -13.19
CA ASP A 47 3.97 -3.19 -14.35
C ASP A 47 2.99 -4.31 -14.00
N LYS A 48 3.22 -4.99 -12.88
CA LYS A 48 2.35 -6.07 -12.41
C LYS A 48 0.94 -5.59 -12.07
N PHE A 49 0.76 -4.29 -11.83
CA PHE A 49 -0.53 -3.72 -11.42
C PHE A 49 -1.14 -2.81 -12.49
N GLU A 50 -0.61 -2.83 -13.69
CA GLU A 50 -0.96 -1.90 -14.76
C GLU A 50 -2.45 -1.95 -15.13
N SER A 51 -3.08 -3.13 -15.05
CA SER A 51 -4.48 -3.31 -15.41
C SER A 51 -5.47 -3.05 -14.27
N TYR A 52 -4.99 -2.67 -13.09
CA TYR A 52 -5.84 -2.44 -11.92
C TYR A 52 -6.12 -0.94 -11.75
N PRO A 53 -7.32 -0.58 -11.22
CA PRO A 53 -7.69 0.82 -10.99
C PRO A 53 -7.03 1.37 -9.72
N VAL A 54 -5.71 1.43 -9.72
CA VAL A 54 -4.92 1.82 -8.55
C VAL A 54 -3.85 2.83 -8.97
N THR A 55 -3.37 3.61 -8.00
CA THR A 55 -2.22 4.48 -8.20
C THR A 55 -0.95 3.71 -7.85
N VAL A 56 -0.01 3.62 -8.78
CA VAL A 56 1.22 2.86 -8.56
C VAL A 56 2.41 3.79 -8.57
N PHE A 57 3.22 3.71 -7.51
CA PHE A 57 4.52 4.39 -7.46
C PHE A 57 5.63 3.34 -7.62
N PRO A 58 6.59 3.57 -8.51
CA PRO A 58 7.71 2.64 -8.66
C PRO A 58 8.70 2.79 -7.50
N MET A 59 9.26 1.66 -7.06
CA MET A 59 10.37 1.63 -6.11
C MET A 59 11.62 1.26 -6.88
N SER A 60 12.59 2.18 -6.97
CA SER A 60 13.85 1.90 -7.66
C SER A 60 14.76 0.99 -6.83
N ALA A 61 15.72 0.35 -7.50
CA ALA A 61 16.73 -0.44 -6.80
C ALA A 61 17.53 0.41 -5.84
N GLN A 62 17.80 1.66 -6.18
CA GLN A 62 18.50 2.60 -5.31
C GLN A 62 17.69 2.90 -4.06
N GLN A 63 16.39 3.20 -4.19
CA GLN A 63 15.52 3.44 -3.04
C GLN A 63 15.46 2.22 -2.14
N LYS A 64 15.31 1.02 -2.71
CA LYS A 64 15.27 -0.21 -1.96
C LYS A 64 16.56 -0.41 -1.16
N SER A 65 17.71 -0.18 -1.79
CA SER A 65 19.01 -0.31 -1.13
C SER A 65 19.16 0.69 0.01
N GLU A 66 18.82 1.96 -0.22
CA GLU A 66 18.91 3.01 0.79
C GLU A 66 17.98 2.75 1.97
N TRP A 67 16.74 2.37 1.69
CA TRP A 67 15.74 2.17 2.73
C TRP A 67 16.02 0.93 3.58
N SER A 68 16.67 -0.08 3.01
CA SER A 68 17.01 -1.32 3.71
C SER A 68 18.41 -1.33 4.29
N LEU A 69 19.19 -0.23 4.13
CA LEU A 69 20.61 -0.17 4.48
C LEU A 69 21.39 -1.31 3.82
N ASP A 70 21.34 -1.34 2.48
CA ASP A 70 22.03 -2.33 1.65
C ASP A 70 21.59 -3.77 1.93
N GLY A 71 20.28 -3.94 2.20
CA GLY A 71 19.70 -5.26 2.40
C GLY A 71 19.78 -5.79 3.82
N LYS A 72 20.37 -5.03 4.75
CA LYS A 72 20.52 -5.48 6.13
C LYS A 72 19.24 -5.44 6.94
N TYR A 73 18.34 -4.49 6.62
CA TYR A 73 17.13 -4.24 7.41
C TYR A 73 15.93 -4.06 6.50
N HIS A 74 15.42 -5.16 5.94
CA HIS A 74 14.29 -5.13 5.01
C HIS A 74 13.03 -4.51 5.61
N PHE A 75 12.82 -4.64 6.92
CA PHE A 75 11.65 -4.05 7.57
C PHE A 75 11.60 -2.51 7.46
N ARG A 76 12.75 -1.86 7.26
CA ARG A 76 12.78 -0.41 7.07
C ARG A 76 12.16 0.03 5.76
N ILE A 77 12.08 -0.86 4.78
CA ILE A 77 11.47 -0.55 3.48
C ILE A 77 10.01 -0.15 3.68
N LYS A 78 9.29 -0.84 4.55
CA LYS A 78 7.88 -0.52 4.83
C LYS A 78 7.73 0.86 5.43
N ASN A 79 8.54 1.19 6.44
CA ASN A 79 8.46 2.48 7.11
C ASN A 79 8.88 3.63 6.19
N ARG A 80 9.99 3.47 5.49
CA ARG A 80 10.50 4.50 4.57
C ARG A 80 9.61 4.65 3.35
N GLY A 81 9.09 3.53 2.83
CA GLY A 81 8.18 3.54 1.70
C GLY A 81 6.88 4.23 2.03
N MET A 82 6.34 4.00 3.22
CA MET A 82 5.13 4.68 3.67
C MET A 82 5.34 6.19 3.75
N ALA A 83 6.46 6.63 4.34
CA ALA A 83 6.79 8.06 4.42
C ALA A 83 6.94 8.68 3.03
N TYR A 84 7.56 7.95 2.10
CA TYR A 84 7.71 8.38 0.72
C TYR A 84 6.35 8.58 0.03
N VAL A 85 5.45 7.60 0.17
CA VAL A 85 4.12 7.69 -0.42
C VAL A 85 3.32 8.84 0.18
N MET A 86 3.37 9.02 1.49
CA MET A 86 2.67 10.12 2.15
C MET A 86 3.15 11.48 1.63
N ASP A 87 4.45 11.61 1.40
CA ASP A 87 5.04 12.82 0.84
C ASP A 87 4.61 13.03 -0.61
N GLN A 88 4.64 11.98 -1.44
CA GLN A 88 4.25 12.08 -2.85
C GLN A 88 2.77 12.44 -3.01
N LEU A 89 1.91 11.96 -2.13
CA LEU A 89 0.48 12.23 -2.16
C LEU A 89 0.12 13.55 -1.47
N GLU A 90 1.10 14.21 -0.84
CA GLU A 90 0.89 15.46 -0.12
C GLU A 90 -0.22 15.34 0.93
N LEU A 91 -0.19 14.26 1.71
CA LEU A 91 -1.22 14.00 2.72
C LEU A 91 -1.14 15.02 3.86
N THR A 92 -2.32 15.36 4.39
CA THR A 92 -2.46 16.28 5.52
C THR A 92 -2.72 15.50 6.80
N GLU A 93 -2.76 16.21 7.94
CA GLU A 93 -3.08 15.61 9.24
C GLU A 93 -4.49 15.01 9.30
N GLN A 94 -5.37 15.42 8.38
CA GLN A 94 -6.75 14.94 8.33
C GLN A 94 -6.90 13.64 7.53
N ASP A 95 -5.91 13.28 6.74
CA ASP A 95 -5.98 12.10 5.87
C ASP A 95 -5.61 10.83 6.65
N LYS A 96 -6.24 9.71 6.27
CA LYS A 96 -6.04 8.43 6.93
C LYS A 96 -5.42 7.43 5.96
N ILE A 97 -4.43 6.69 6.43
CA ILE A 97 -3.77 5.67 5.64
C ILE A 97 -3.83 4.33 6.39
N LEU A 98 -4.22 3.28 5.66
CA LEU A 98 -4.22 1.91 6.17
C LEU A 98 -3.20 1.12 5.37
N PHE A 99 -2.13 0.71 6.04
CA PHE A 99 -1.09 -0.13 5.45
C PHE A 99 -1.44 -1.60 5.65
N LEU A 100 -1.34 -2.39 4.57
CA LEU A 100 -1.63 -3.82 4.61
C LEU A 100 -0.45 -4.63 4.09
N ASP A 101 -0.22 -5.77 4.73
CA ASP A 101 0.69 -6.76 4.20
C ASP A 101 0.04 -7.48 3.01
N THR A 102 0.87 -8.02 2.12
CA THR A 102 0.42 -8.64 0.87
C THR A 102 -0.37 -9.93 1.08
N ASP A 103 -0.34 -10.49 2.28
CA ASP A 103 -1.08 -11.72 2.62
C ASP A 103 -2.38 -11.46 3.37
N THR A 104 -2.81 -10.20 3.43
CA THR A 104 -4.06 -9.82 4.09
C THR A 104 -5.24 -10.01 3.15
N TYR A 105 -6.32 -10.64 3.64
CA TYR A 105 -7.54 -10.85 2.88
C TYR A 105 -8.74 -10.31 3.64
N PHE A 106 -9.71 -9.75 2.90
CA PHE A 106 -10.89 -9.14 3.51
C PHE A 106 -12.08 -10.08 3.43
N HIS A 107 -12.66 -10.40 4.59
CA HIS A 107 -13.86 -11.24 4.71
C HIS A 107 -15.13 -10.42 4.93
N LYS A 108 -14.98 -9.12 5.18
CA LYS A 108 -16.06 -8.15 5.33
C LYS A 108 -15.51 -6.76 5.03
N SER A 109 -16.39 -5.76 4.92
CA SER A 109 -15.95 -4.41 4.58
C SER A 109 -14.89 -3.90 5.56
N PRO A 110 -13.76 -3.37 5.06
CA PRO A 110 -12.72 -2.79 5.91
C PRO A 110 -12.99 -1.35 6.32
N LEU A 111 -14.07 -0.72 5.82
CA LEU A 111 -14.33 0.70 6.07
C LEU A 111 -14.33 1.08 7.55
N PRO A 112 -14.91 0.28 8.48
CA PRO A 112 -14.85 0.61 9.90
C PRO A 112 -13.44 0.71 10.46
N LEU A 113 -12.45 0.06 9.84
CA LEU A 113 -11.06 0.14 10.29
C LEU A 113 -10.51 1.56 10.16
N PHE A 114 -10.97 2.32 9.16
CA PHE A 114 -10.53 3.71 9.00
C PHE A 114 -10.99 4.60 10.15
N ASP A 115 -12.10 4.27 10.78
CA ASP A 115 -12.60 5.03 11.93
C ASP A 115 -11.73 4.84 13.17
N LEU A 116 -10.98 3.74 13.23
CA LEU A 116 -10.08 3.43 14.36
C LEU A 116 -8.69 4.03 14.16
N ILE A 117 -8.38 4.51 12.96
CA ILE A 117 -7.06 5.04 12.63
C ILE A 117 -7.03 6.53 12.91
N GLN A 118 -6.01 6.98 13.65
CA GLN A 118 -5.76 8.41 13.83
C GLN A 118 -5.23 8.98 12.51
N PRO A 119 -5.57 10.24 12.17
CA PRO A 119 -5.02 10.85 10.95
C PRO A 119 -3.50 10.79 10.92
N ASN A 120 -2.93 10.43 9.76
CA ASN A 120 -1.49 10.29 9.54
C ASN A 120 -0.79 9.21 10.37
N GLN A 121 -1.54 8.23 10.84
CA GLN A 121 -0.96 7.03 11.44
C GLN A 121 -1.08 5.87 10.46
N ALA A 122 -0.08 5.04 10.48
CA ALA A 122 -0.01 3.88 9.62
C ALA A 122 -0.47 2.62 10.36
#